data_91f8f04efbeee132ebe4fc34f5dcf548
#
_entry.id   91f8f04efbeee132ebe4fc34f5dcf548
#
_cell.length_a   1.000
_cell.length_b   1.000
_cell.length_c   1.000
_cell.angle_alpha   90.00
_cell.angle_beta   90.00
_cell.angle_gamma   90.00
#
_symmetry.space_group_name_H-M   'P 1'
#
loop_
_entity.id
_entity.type
_entity.pdbx_description
1 polymer ?
#
loop_
_entity_poly.entity_id
_entity_poly.type
_entity_poly.pdbx_seq_one_letter_code
_entity_poly.pdbx_strand_id
1 'polypeptide(L)'
;MESAPPCPRCGRENDPSFAFCHGCGLALRPEADRSCTRCGAKLPAAFRFCGHCGQPADALPRRSTSPSSPALPAAPVPGPAPGPVPAAVPAAVPEAASPPRLILVRHDGQPGPVHRLEREVTICGRRDGDLLLPDDGSVSPRHAAVTLREGRIRVEDLGSASGTFLRLRAPRSLVFGDELRLGRQLLRLEPMPHAATSSTPGTPWGSTDPGYRARLVQLLEGGGLGEVLPLRAGANTIGRESGEVAFPGDRYVSGRHARVDVGEAAVTVTDLGSSNGTFVRVQGPTEVGPGDQVLLGMQLLRVEA
;
A
#
# COMPACT_ATOMS: atom_id res chain seq x y z
N MET A 1 26.47 -34.26 26.41
CA MET A 1 25.98 -32.98 25.87
C MET A 1 26.25 -33.03 24.38
N GLU A 2 25.25 -33.35 23.61
CA GLU A 2 25.37 -33.42 22.14
C GLU A 2 25.40 -31.97 21.59
N SER A 3 26.53 -31.58 21.02
CA SER A 3 26.69 -30.29 20.32
C SER A 3 25.84 -30.32 19.06
N ALA A 4 25.01 -29.32 18.85
CA ALA A 4 24.28 -29.18 17.60
C ALA A 4 25.25 -29.03 16.42
N PRO A 5 24.94 -29.59 15.25
CA PRO A 5 25.81 -29.44 14.08
C PRO A 5 25.92 -27.95 13.69
N PRO A 6 27.10 -27.53 13.21
CA PRO A 6 27.31 -26.15 12.79
C PRO A 6 26.40 -25.79 11.61
N CYS A 7 26.03 -24.50 11.52
CA CYS A 7 25.17 -24.01 10.45
C CYS A 7 25.73 -24.35 9.05
N PRO A 8 24.96 -25.02 8.17
CA PRO A 8 25.48 -25.44 6.86
C PRO A 8 25.80 -24.27 5.91
N ARG A 9 25.32 -23.06 6.21
CA ARG A 9 25.56 -21.87 5.38
C ARG A 9 26.78 -21.06 5.80
N CYS A 10 27.02 -20.88 7.11
CA CYS A 10 28.06 -19.99 7.63
C CYS A 10 29.02 -20.65 8.60
N GLY A 11 28.87 -21.96 8.90
CA GLY A 11 29.75 -22.72 9.80
C GLY A 11 29.65 -22.37 11.29
N ARG A 12 28.75 -21.44 11.68
CA ARG A 12 28.63 -21.00 13.08
C ARG A 12 27.90 -22.04 13.92
N GLU A 13 28.44 -22.31 15.10
CA GLU A 13 27.76 -23.12 16.10
C GLU A 13 26.55 -22.35 16.67
N ASN A 14 25.44 -23.06 16.87
CA ASN A 14 24.21 -22.50 17.41
C ASN A 14 23.71 -23.39 18.56
N ASP A 15 22.91 -22.80 19.44
CA ASP A 15 22.24 -23.54 20.48
C ASP A 15 21.22 -24.52 19.85
N PRO A 16 21.11 -25.77 20.31
CA PRO A 16 20.14 -26.75 19.79
C PRO A 16 18.67 -26.30 19.84
N SER A 17 18.34 -25.35 20.71
CA SER A 17 16.99 -24.79 20.83
C SER A 17 16.66 -23.74 19.77
N PHE A 18 17.65 -23.18 19.06
CA PHE A 18 17.42 -22.13 18.09
C PHE A 18 16.80 -22.68 16.79
N ALA A 19 15.70 -22.07 16.38
CA ALA A 19 15.04 -22.36 15.11
C ALA A 19 15.82 -21.79 13.91
N PHE A 20 16.62 -20.75 14.13
CA PHE A 20 17.37 -20.04 13.11
C PHE A 20 18.81 -19.78 13.54
N CYS A 21 19.74 -19.80 12.59
CA CYS A 21 21.12 -19.44 12.85
C CYS A 21 21.25 -17.96 13.22
N HIS A 22 21.80 -17.66 14.41
CA HIS A 22 21.97 -16.29 14.89
C HIS A 22 23.04 -15.50 14.10
N GLY A 23 23.83 -16.17 13.24
CA GLY A 23 24.84 -15.51 12.43
C GLY A 23 24.38 -15.13 11.02
N CYS A 24 23.53 -15.96 10.37
CA CYS A 24 23.13 -15.73 8.99
C CYS A 24 21.62 -15.87 8.72
N GLY A 25 20.81 -16.12 9.77
CA GLY A 25 19.35 -16.24 9.66
C GLY A 25 18.84 -17.51 8.98
N LEU A 26 19.71 -18.49 8.63
CA LEU A 26 19.26 -19.75 8.03
C LEU A 26 18.41 -20.54 9.04
N ALA A 27 17.26 -21.09 8.60
CA ALA A 27 16.48 -22.00 9.40
C ALA A 27 17.27 -23.30 9.65
N LEU A 28 17.44 -23.65 10.94
CA LEU A 28 18.20 -24.84 11.37
C LEU A 28 17.32 -26.07 11.54
N ARG A 29 16.01 -25.86 11.61
CA ARG A 29 15.02 -26.95 11.64
C ARG A 29 14.07 -26.76 10.46
N PRO A 30 14.07 -27.64 9.45
CA PRO A 30 13.07 -27.64 8.41
C PRO A 30 11.75 -28.13 9.02
N GLU A 31 10.86 -27.21 9.40
CA GLU A 31 9.48 -27.58 9.68
C GLU A 31 8.81 -27.98 8.37
N ALA A 32 8.05 -29.07 8.39
CA ALA A 32 7.40 -29.61 7.22
C ALA A 32 6.46 -28.57 6.58
N ASP A 33 6.64 -28.32 5.29
CA ASP A 33 5.77 -27.44 4.51
C ASP A 33 4.32 -27.94 4.59
N ARG A 34 3.41 -27.04 4.90
CA ARG A 34 1.96 -27.28 4.89
C ARG A 34 1.38 -26.79 3.56
N SER A 35 0.29 -27.41 3.12
CA SER A 35 -0.47 -26.90 1.97
C SER A 35 -1.67 -26.08 2.44
N CYS A 36 -1.92 -24.96 1.80
CA CYS A 36 -3.08 -24.12 2.08
C CYS A 36 -4.37 -24.88 1.77
N THR A 37 -5.28 -24.98 2.74
CA THR A 37 -6.56 -25.70 2.58
C THR A 37 -7.52 -25.06 1.58
N ARG A 38 -7.30 -23.79 1.22
CA ARG A 38 -8.15 -23.06 0.28
C ARG A 38 -7.63 -23.09 -1.16
N CYS A 39 -6.32 -22.93 -1.38
CA CYS A 39 -5.76 -22.80 -2.74
C CYS A 39 -4.67 -23.82 -3.07
N GLY A 40 -4.30 -24.72 -2.15
CA GLY A 40 -3.28 -25.74 -2.37
C GLY A 40 -1.83 -25.25 -2.38
N ALA A 41 -1.58 -23.95 -2.26
CA ALA A 41 -0.23 -23.39 -2.26
C ALA A 41 0.58 -23.91 -1.06
N LYS A 42 1.88 -24.20 -1.27
CA LYS A 42 2.79 -24.60 -0.20
C LYS A 42 2.98 -23.45 0.79
N LEU A 43 2.83 -23.75 2.07
CA LEU A 43 3.01 -22.81 3.19
C LEU A 43 4.18 -23.26 4.05
N PRO A 44 5.22 -22.46 4.20
CA PRO A 44 6.20 -22.67 5.25
C PRO A 44 5.53 -22.65 6.62
N ALA A 45 5.92 -23.54 7.52
CA ALA A 45 5.26 -23.71 8.82
C ALA A 45 5.20 -22.45 9.69
N ALA A 46 6.15 -21.53 9.49
CA ALA A 46 6.22 -20.25 10.22
C ALA A 46 5.16 -19.21 9.78
N PHE A 47 4.43 -19.45 8.68
CA PHE A 47 3.47 -18.47 8.16
C PHE A 47 2.07 -18.71 8.74
N ARG A 48 1.51 -17.67 9.35
CA ARG A 48 0.14 -17.70 9.90
C ARG A 48 -0.94 -17.50 8.85
N PHE A 49 -0.58 -17.02 7.67
CA PHE A 49 -1.51 -16.77 6.56
C PHE A 49 -0.91 -17.27 5.25
N CYS A 50 -1.77 -17.73 4.33
CA CYS A 50 -1.34 -18.10 3.00
C CYS A 50 -0.96 -16.84 2.19
N GLY A 51 0.29 -16.73 1.75
CA GLY A 51 0.78 -15.63 0.94
C GLY A 51 0.11 -15.51 -0.45
N HIS A 52 -0.58 -16.57 -0.89
CA HIS A 52 -1.25 -16.60 -2.20
C HIS A 52 -2.71 -16.15 -2.14
N CYS A 53 -3.47 -16.54 -1.09
CA CYS A 53 -4.91 -16.26 -1.01
C CYS A 53 -5.35 -15.60 0.31
N GLY A 54 -4.43 -15.27 1.21
CA GLY A 54 -4.71 -14.60 2.50
C GLY A 54 -5.39 -15.48 3.56
N GLN A 55 -5.64 -16.78 3.30
CA GLN A 55 -6.30 -17.68 4.25
C GLN A 55 -5.43 -17.90 5.49
N PRO A 56 -5.99 -17.83 6.73
CA PRO A 56 -5.27 -18.21 7.94
C PRO A 56 -4.81 -19.65 7.90
N ALA A 57 -3.56 -19.93 8.27
CA ALA A 57 -2.95 -21.25 8.21
C ALA A 57 -3.55 -22.26 9.21
N ASP A 58 -4.18 -21.76 10.28
CA ASP A 58 -4.78 -22.56 11.35
C ASP A 58 -6.27 -22.82 11.17
N ALA A 59 -6.86 -22.49 10.01
CA ALA A 59 -8.24 -22.83 9.69
C ALA A 59 -8.34 -24.35 9.47
N LEU A 60 -8.60 -25.11 10.53
CA LEU A 60 -8.99 -26.51 10.46
C LEU A 60 -10.25 -26.64 9.60
N PRO A 61 -10.35 -27.65 8.71
CA PRO A 61 -11.56 -27.92 7.97
C PRO A 61 -12.66 -28.26 8.97
N ARG A 62 -13.62 -27.37 9.16
CA ARG A 62 -14.86 -27.71 9.86
C ARG A 62 -15.57 -28.76 9.01
N ARG A 63 -15.60 -30.00 9.48
CA ARG A 63 -16.46 -31.03 8.94
C ARG A 63 -17.90 -30.52 9.07
N SER A 64 -18.50 -30.14 7.97
CA SER A 64 -19.94 -29.91 7.87
C SER A 64 -20.61 -31.27 7.85
N THR A 65 -21.03 -31.74 9.00
CA THR A 65 -22.04 -32.79 9.11
C THR A 65 -23.38 -32.09 9.14
N SER A 66 -23.99 -31.93 7.99
CA SER A 66 -25.42 -31.65 7.92
C SER A 66 -26.15 -32.99 7.70
N PRO A 67 -27.03 -33.39 8.59
CA PRO A 67 -27.95 -34.47 8.29
C PRO A 67 -29.06 -33.93 7.37
N SER A 68 -29.21 -34.57 6.22
CA SER A 68 -30.35 -34.35 5.34
C SER A 68 -31.63 -34.88 6.04
N SER A 69 -32.55 -33.96 6.34
CA SER A 69 -33.93 -34.33 6.68
C SER A 69 -34.83 -34.20 5.46
N PRO A 70 -35.68 -35.17 5.22
CA PRO A 70 -36.56 -35.20 4.05
C PRO A 70 -37.67 -34.15 4.14
N ALA A 71 -37.93 -33.51 3.00
CA ALA A 71 -38.98 -32.53 2.85
C ALA A 71 -40.37 -33.19 2.98
N LEU A 72 -41.21 -32.65 3.87
CA LEU A 72 -42.67 -32.84 3.91
C LEU A 72 -43.34 -31.85 2.97
N PRO A 73 -44.45 -32.26 2.29
CA PRO A 73 -45.15 -31.36 1.36
C PRO A 73 -45.90 -30.25 2.10
N ALA A 74 -45.76 -29.03 1.59
CA ALA A 74 -46.43 -27.83 2.12
C ALA A 74 -47.91 -27.82 1.82
N ALA A 75 -48.76 -27.65 2.85
CA ALA A 75 -50.18 -27.32 2.74
C ALA A 75 -50.37 -25.88 2.25
N PRO A 76 -51.47 -25.57 1.53
CA PRO A 76 -51.71 -24.22 1.03
C PRO A 76 -52.07 -23.25 2.18
N VAL A 77 -51.36 -22.12 2.22
CA VAL A 77 -51.57 -21.04 3.17
C VAL A 77 -52.68 -20.11 2.64
N PRO A 78 -53.71 -19.76 3.44
CA PRO A 78 -54.72 -18.76 3.04
C PRO A 78 -54.08 -17.37 2.93
N GLY A 79 -54.43 -16.60 1.89
CA GLY A 79 -53.92 -15.27 1.63
C GLY A 79 -54.17 -14.28 2.78
N PRO A 80 -53.25 -13.31 2.99
CA PRO A 80 -53.38 -12.32 4.05
C PRO A 80 -54.49 -11.32 3.73
N ALA A 81 -55.31 -11.02 4.77
CA ALA A 81 -56.25 -9.92 4.77
C ALA A 81 -55.56 -8.57 4.63
N PRO A 82 -56.17 -7.54 4.03
CA PRO A 82 -55.55 -6.23 3.89
C PRO A 82 -55.35 -5.60 5.29
N GLY A 83 -54.06 -5.42 5.63
CA GLY A 83 -53.65 -4.74 6.85
C GLY A 83 -53.90 -3.23 6.81
N PRO A 84 -53.97 -2.57 7.95
CA PRO A 84 -54.19 -1.12 8.02
C PRO A 84 -53.04 -0.35 7.39
N VAL A 85 -53.44 0.72 6.68
CA VAL A 85 -52.48 1.67 6.04
C VAL A 85 -51.51 2.19 7.08
N PRO A 86 -50.21 2.12 6.87
CA PRO A 86 -49.25 2.68 7.82
C PRO A 86 -49.44 4.20 7.88
N ALA A 87 -49.60 4.72 9.08
CA ALA A 87 -49.54 6.15 9.36
C ALA A 87 -48.21 6.69 8.86
N ALA A 88 -48.24 7.84 8.18
CA ALA A 88 -47.07 8.52 7.68
C ALA A 88 -46.01 8.65 8.77
N VAL A 89 -44.89 8.00 8.57
CA VAL A 89 -43.71 8.18 9.40
C VAL A 89 -43.28 9.65 9.24
N PRO A 90 -43.14 10.45 10.30
CA PRO A 90 -42.62 11.80 10.16
C PRO A 90 -41.24 11.71 9.49
N ALA A 91 -41.04 12.54 8.45
CA ALA A 91 -39.78 12.63 7.73
C ALA A 91 -38.64 12.77 8.75
N ALA A 92 -37.71 11.83 8.72
CA ALA A 92 -36.53 11.90 9.54
C ALA A 92 -35.85 13.26 9.28
N VAL A 93 -35.75 14.06 10.34
CA VAL A 93 -34.93 15.28 10.36
C VAL A 93 -33.53 14.84 9.88
N PRO A 94 -32.92 15.49 8.87
CA PRO A 94 -31.58 15.09 8.43
C PRO A 94 -30.66 15.19 9.66
N GLU A 95 -30.17 14.05 10.09
CA GLU A 95 -29.17 13.95 11.16
C GLU A 95 -28.02 14.87 10.76
N ALA A 96 -27.74 15.88 11.59
CA ALA A 96 -26.69 16.84 11.32
C ALA A 96 -25.40 16.07 11.02
N ALA A 97 -24.93 16.14 9.77
CA ALA A 97 -23.77 15.41 9.31
C ALA A 97 -22.62 15.66 10.29
N SER A 98 -22.11 14.59 10.88
CA SER A 98 -20.97 14.69 11.80
C SER A 98 -19.82 15.39 11.08
N PRO A 99 -19.07 16.29 11.76
CA PRO A 99 -17.97 16.96 11.11
C PRO A 99 -16.95 15.96 10.59
N PRO A 100 -16.36 16.21 9.41
CA PRO A 100 -15.36 15.33 8.85
C PRO A 100 -14.17 15.18 9.81
N ARG A 101 -13.52 14.04 9.75
CA ARG A 101 -12.48 13.65 10.70
C ARG A 101 -11.32 12.94 10.01
N LEU A 102 -10.14 13.03 10.63
CA LEU A 102 -8.96 12.27 10.27
C LEU A 102 -8.77 11.14 11.28
N ILE A 103 -8.60 9.94 10.81
CA ILE A 103 -8.30 8.76 11.65
C ILE A 103 -6.89 8.34 11.38
N LEU A 104 -6.06 8.30 12.42
CA LEU A 104 -4.74 7.70 12.35
C LEU A 104 -4.91 6.18 12.16
N VAL A 105 -4.36 5.64 11.09
CA VAL A 105 -4.37 4.19 10.82
C VAL A 105 -3.13 3.58 11.44
N ARG A 106 -3.31 2.61 12.33
CA ARG A 106 -2.21 1.89 12.97
C ARG A 106 -1.51 0.97 11.97
N HIS A 107 -0.30 0.53 12.30
CA HIS A 107 0.49 -0.39 11.48
C HIS A 107 -0.18 -1.75 11.22
N ASP A 108 -1.14 -2.14 12.07
CA ASP A 108 -1.97 -3.35 11.90
C ASP A 108 -3.23 -3.10 11.05
N GLY A 109 -3.39 -1.89 10.51
CA GLY A 109 -4.55 -1.45 9.71
C GLY A 109 -5.77 -1.06 10.54
N GLN A 110 -5.72 -1.19 11.87
CA GLN A 110 -6.83 -0.81 12.74
C GLN A 110 -6.92 0.71 12.90
N PRO A 111 -8.14 1.24 13.13
CA PRO A 111 -8.32 2.64 13.45
C PRO A 111 -7.64 3.00 14.78
N GLY A 112 -6.92 4.09 14.77
CA GLY A 112 -6.27 4.69 15.94
C GLY A 112 -7.00 5.95 16.40
N PRO A 113 -6.26 6.94 16.94
CA PRO A 113 -6.81 8.22 17.38
C PRO A 113 -7.56 8.94 16.26
N VAL A 114 -8.64 9.62 16.64
CA VAL A 114 -9.52 10.37 15.75
C VAL A 114 -9.32 11.86 16.01
N HIS A 115 -9.11 12.64 14.97
CA HIS A 115 -9.05 14.10 15.02
C HIS A 115 -10.21 14.68 14.19
N ARG A 116 -11.10 15.43 14.82
CA ARG A 116 -12.22 16.10 14.14
C ARG A 116 -11.74 17.37 13.45
N LEU A 117 -12.21 17.60 12.24
CA LEU A 117 -11.92 18.83 11.50
C LEU A 117 -12.94 19.91 11.86
N GLU A 118 -12.74 20.56 13.00
CA GLU A 118 -13.65 21.59 13.53
C GLU A 118 -13.25 23.00 13.08
N ARG A 119 -12.03 23.16 12.58
CA ARG A 119 -11.48 24.43 12.08
C ARG A 119 -11.39 24.41 10.56
N GLU A 120 -11.40 25.60 9.97
CA GLU A 120 -11.19 25.75 8.54
C GLU A 120 -9.82 25.22 8.11
N VAL A 121 -8.80 25.39 8.92
CA VAL A 121 -7.45 24.88 8.68
C VAL A 121 -6.97 24.11 9.89
N THR A 122 -6.55 22.87 9.67
CA THR A 122 -5.93 21.98 10.65
C THR A 122 -4.48 21.75 10.23
N ILE A 123 -3.54 22.15 11.05
CA ILE A 123 -2.11 21.90 10.81
C ILE A 123 -1.74 20.54 11.42
N CYS A 124 -1.13 19.69 10.59
CA CYS A 124 -0.55 18.41 11.01
C CYS A 124 0.96 18.56 11.13
N GLY A 125 1.54 18.14 12.24
CA GLY A 125 2.97 18.24 12.43
C GLY A 125 3.49 17.40 13.60
N ARG A 126 4.81 17.29 13.73
CA ARG A 126 5.42 16.54 14.83
C ARG A 126 5.36 17.29 16.16
N ARG A 127 5.52 18.61 16.14
CA ARG A 127 5.66 19.45 17.35
C ARG A 127 4.80 20.71 17.34
N ASP A 128 4.37 21.16 16.17
CA ASP A 128 3.66 22.39 15.97
C ASP A 128 2.46 22.14 15.06
N GLY A 129 1.26 22.35 15.58
CA GLY A 129 0.00 22.14 14.87
C GLY A 129 -1.15 21.70 15.77
N ASP A 130 -2.29 21.45 15.13
CA ASP A 130 -3.52 21.02 15.77
C ASP A 130 -3.55 19.48 15.91
N LEU A 131 -3.04 18.75 14.92
CA LEU A 131 -2.83 17.31 14.95
C LEU A 131 -1.35 17.01 15.12
N LEU A 132 -0.97 16.54 16.32
CA LEU A 132 0.42 16.23 16.64
C LEU A 132 0.72 14.75 16.45
N LEU A 133 1.87 14.49 15.80
CA LEU A 133 2.41 13.16 15.51
C LEU A 133 3.85 13.07 16.07
N PRO A 134 4.02 13.14 17.41
CA PRO A 134 5.33 13.35 18.05
C PRO A 134 6.29 12.17 17.91
N ASP A 135 5.75 10.95 17.77
CA ASP A 135 6.52 9.70 17.79
C ASP A 135 7.18 9.37 16.44
N ASP A 136 6.95 10.20 15.42
CA ASP A 136 7.51 9.98 14.07
C ASP A 136 8.53 11.06 13.70
N GLY A 137 9.81 10.69 13.75
CA GLY A 137 10.93 11.57 13.40
C GLY A 137 10.92 12.06 11.94
N SER A 138 10.23 11.36 11.05
CA SER A 138 10.10 11.74 9.64
C SER A 138 9.00 12.77 9.38
N VAL A 139 8.13 13.03 10.37
CA VAL A 139 7.16 14.13 10.30
C VAL A 139 7.87 15.45 10.66
N SER A 140 7.80 16.43 9.78
CA SER A 140 8.34 17.79 10.04
C SER A 140 7.59 18.49 11.18
N PRO A 141 8.19 19.46 11.89
CA PRO A 141 7.51 20.20 12.97
C PRO A 141 6.14 20.73 12.56
N ARG A 142 6.04 21.37 11.39
CA ARG A 142 4.82 21.67 10.63
C ARG A 142 4.95 20.94 9.31
N HIS A 143 4.06 19.99 9.04
CA HIS A 143 4.24 19.09 7.89
C HIS A 143 3.24 19.35 6.78
N ALA A 144 1.97 19.35 7.11
CA ALA A 144 0.89 19.52 6.15
C ALA A 144 -0.25 20.36 6.75
N ALA A 145 -1.03 20.99 5.88
CA ALA A 145 -2.29 21.62 6.22
C ALA A 145 -3.45 20.83 5.63
N VAL A 146 -4.50 20.65 6.42
CA VAL A 146 -5.78 20.10 5.98
C VAL A 146 -6.80 21.24 6.07
N THR A 147 -7.35 21.64 4.95
CA THR A 147 -8.30 22.75 4.85
C THR A 147 -9.69 22.20 4.60
N LEU A 148 -10.66 22.60 5.43
CA LEU A 148 -12.08 22.32 5.26
C LEU A 148 -12.80 23.62 4.87
N ARG A 149 -13.26 23.69 3.62
CA ARG A 149 -14.05 24.83 3.09
C ARG A 149 -15.25 24.32 2.28
N GLU A 150 -16.40 24.85 2.55
CA GLU A 150 -17.63 24.51 1.80
C GLU A 150 -17.88 23.00 1.70
N GLY A 151 -17.59 22.24 2.79
CA GLY A 151 -17.70 20.80 2.81
C GLY A 151 -16.62 20.03 2.02
N ARG A 152 -15.65 20.73 1.40
CA ARG A 152 -14.52 20.11 0.68
C ARG A 152 -13.29 20.10 1.55
N ILE A 153 -12.61 18.97 1.54
CA ILE A 153 -11.36 18.78 2.28
C ILE A 153 -10.20 18.81 1.28
N ARG A 154 -9.18 19.62 1.57
CA ARG A 154 -7.93 19.66 0.79
C ARG A 154 -6.75 19.43 1.71
N VAL A 155 -5.76 18.71 1.20
CA VAL A 155 -4.46 18.53 1.86
C VAL A 155 -3.38 19.23 1.06
N GLU A 156 -2.46 19.88 1.77
CA GLU A 156 -1.32 20.58 1.19
C GLU A 156 -0.07 20.31 2.01
N ASP A 157 1.05 20.07 1.34
CA ASP A 157 2.37 19.94 1.97
C ASP A 157 2.94 21.32 2.30
N LEU A 158 3.40 21.52 3.51
CA LEU A 158 3.96 22.80 3.97
C LEU A 158 5.49 22.90 3.79
N GLY A 159 6.03 22.23 2.77
CA GLY A 159 7.49 22.17 2.55
C GLY A 159 8.15 21.18 3.50
N SER A 160 7.49 20.08 3.78
CA SER A 160 8.00 19.04 4.67
C SER A 160 9.22 18.33 4.11
N ALA A 161 10.07 17.80 4.98
CA ALA A 161 11.29 17.10 4.57
C ALA A 161 11.01 15.76 3.87
N SER A 162 9.98 15.04 4.28
CA SER A 162 9.64 13.72 3.73
C SER A 162 8.52 13.73 2.71
N GLY A 163 7.82 14.86 2.52
CA GLY A 163 6.67 14.99 1.63
C GLY A 163 5.37 14.44 2.21
N THR A 164 4.28 14.92 1.64
CA THR A 164 2.91 14.44 1.88
C THR A 164 2.46 13.62 0.69
N PHE A 165 1.89 12.44 0.91
CA PHE A 165 1.53 11.51 -0.15
C PHE A 165 0.07 11.08 -0.05
N LEU A 166 -0.58 10.90 -1.20
CA LEU A 166 -1.95 10.41 -1.31
C LEU A 166 -1.95 8.98 -1.87
N ARG A 167 -2.65 8.06 -1.19
CA ARG A 167 -2.80 6.68 -1.64
C ARG A 167 -3.63 6.59 -2.91
N LEU A 168 -3.18 5.80 -3.87
CA LEU A 168 -3.94 5.52 -5.09
C LEU A 168 -5.14 4.63 -4.78
N ARG A 169 -6.31 5.03 -5.29
CA ARG A 169 -7.57 4.23 -5.29
C ARG A 169 -7.98 3.82 -6.69
N ALA A 170 -7.42 4.49 -7.70
CA ALA A 170 -7.68 4.25 -9.11
C ALA A 170 -6.40 4.57 -9.91
N PRO A 171 -6.29 4.14 -11.18
CA PRO A 171 -5.20 4.55 -12.05
C PRO A 171 -5.07 6.09 -12.10
N ARG A 172 -3.83 6.59 -12.04
CA ARG A 172 -3.52 8.02 -12.04
C ARG A 172 -2.49 8.35 -13.11
N SER A 173 -2.77 9.37 -13.90
CA SER A 173 -1.79 9.95 -14.82
C SER A 173 -0.71 10.69 -14.03
N LEU A 174 0.53 10.50 -14.45
CA LEU A 174 1.72 11.12 -13.88
C LEU A 174 2.32 12.11 -14.87
N VAL A 175 2.96 13.14 -14.34
CA VAL A 175 3.83 14.04 -15.08
C VAL A 175 5.29 13.82 -14.67
N PHE A 176 6.24 14.18 -15.53
CA PHE A 176 7.65 14.13 -15.16
C PHE A 176 7.94 15.04 -13.96
N GLY A 177 8.63 14.51 -12.99
CA GLY A 177 8.84 15.13 -11.69
C GLY A 177 7.96 14.57 -10.57
N ASP A 178 6.88 13.84 -10.90
CA ASP A 178 6.05 13.20 -9.88
C ASP A 178 6.84 12.13 -9.12
N GLU A 179 6.58 12.06 -7.82
CA GLU A 179 7.21 11.09 -6.93
C GLU A 179 6.19 10.05 -6.46
N LEU A 180 6.61 8.80 -6.55
CA LEU A 180 5.86 7.62 -6.14
C LEU A 180 6.50 7.03 -4.90
N ARG A 181 5.68 6.64 -3.92
CA ARG A 181 6.13 5.86 -2.77
C ARG A 181 5.42 4.52 -2.75
N LEU A 182 6.19 3.43 -2.69
CA LEU A 182 5.70 2.05 -2.55
C LEU A 182 6.67 1.27 -1.67
N GLY A 183 6.16 0.66 -0.62
CA GLY A 183 7.00 0.11 0.44
C GLY A 183 7.92 1.18 1.03
N ARG A 184 9.23 0.92 1.01
CA ARG A 184 10.27 1.88 1.45
C ARG A 184 10.89 2.65 0.28
N GLN A 185 10.43 2.40 -0.95
CA GLN A 185 10.96 3.02 -2.15
C GLN A 185 10.31 4.37 -2.40
N LEU A 186 11.14 5.37 -2.63
CA LEU A 186 10.75 6.67 -3.14
C LEU A 186 11.34 6.84 -4.52
N LEU A 187 10.49 6.97 -5.54
CA LEU A 187 10.85 6.95 -6.95
C LEU A 187 10.33 8.20 -7.64
N ARG A 188 11.18 8.89 -8.38
CA ARG A 188 10.77 10.05 -9.19
C ARG A 188 10.70 9.66 -10.66
N LEU A 189 9.58 9.98 -11.31
CA LEU A 189 9.41 9.80 -12.74
C LEU A 189 10.17 10.89 -13.49
N GLU A 190 11.06 10.48 -14.39
CA GLU A 190 11.86 11.39 -15.23
C GLU A 190 11.79 11.00 -16.70
N PRO A 191 11.97 11.97 -17.63
CA PRO A 191 12.12 11.63 -19.03
C PRO A 191 13.39 10.81 -19.25
N MET A 192 13.37 9.93 -20.26
CA MET A 192 14.58 9.27 -20.71
C MET A 192 15.45 10.32 -21.42
N PRO A 193 16.72 10.50 -21.01
CA PRO A 193 17.59 11.42 -21.72
C PRO A 193 17.85 10.89 -23.13
N HIS A 194 17.63 11.76 -24.11
CA HIS A 194 18.01 11.48 -25.49
C HIS A 194 19.48 11.86 -25.71
N ALA A 195 20.17 11.06 -26.52
CA ALA A 195 21.50 11.44 -26.97
C ALA A 195 21.42 12.75 -27.73
N ALA A 196 22.30 13.69 -27.41
CA ALA A 196 22.47 14.88 -28.23
C ALA A 196 22.85 14.42 -29.65
N THR A 197 22.18 14.96 -30.67
CA THR A 197 22.56 14.72 -32.06
C THR A 197 23.99 15.23 -32.24
N SER A 198 24.94 14.32 -32.48
CA SER A 198 26.31 14.70 -32.77
C SER A 198 26.35 15.44 -34.10
N SER A 199 26.91 16.64 -34.09
CA SER A 199 27.19 17.37 -35.33
C SER A 199 28.40 16.81 -36.08
N THR A 200 29.12 15.85 -35.49
CA THR A 200 30.27 15.21 -36.09
C THR A 200 29.82 14.10 -37.04
N PRO A 201 30.25 14.10 -38.33
CA PRO A 201 29.97 13.00 -39.27
C PRO A 201 30.50 11.67 -38.73
N GLY A 202 29.65 10.67 -38.71
CA GLY A 202 30.00 9.31 -38.27
C GLY A 202 28.78 8.56 -37.73
N THR A 203 28.84 7.24 -37.75
CA THR A 203 27.81 6.41 -37.13
C THR A 203 28.13 6.28 -35.64
N PRO A 204 27.25 6.72 -34.74
CA PRO A 204 27.48 6.54 -33.31
C PRO A 204 27.53 5.05 -32.99
N TRP A 205 28.53 4.65 -32.20
CA TRP A 205 28.64 3.29 -31.69
C TRP A 205 28.04 3.21 -30.28
N GLY A 206 27.28 2.14 -30.03
CA GLY A 206 26.66 1.92 -28.71
C GLY A 206 25.72 0.71 -28.71
N SER A 207 25.13 0.42 -27.56
CA SER A 207 24.11 -0.62 -27.46
C SER A 207 22.82 -0.17 -28.12
N THR A 208 22.10 -1.12 -28.75
CA THR A 208 20.79 -0.86 -29.34
C THR A 208 19.81 -0.37 -28.26
N ASP A 209 19.06 0.69 -28.55
CA ASP A 209 17.98 1.17 -27.68
C ASP A 209 16.85 0.11 -27.61
N PRO A 210 16.55 -0.47 -26.43
CA PRO A 210 15.49 -1.46 -26.30
C PRO A 210 14.09 -0.83 -26.20
N GLY A 211 13.95 0.45 -26.50
CA GLY A 211 12.67 1.18 -26.52
C GLY A 211 12.30 1.83 -25.18
N TYR A 212 13.29 2.26 -24.42
CA TYR A 212 13.05 3.04 -23.21
C TYR A 212 12.47 4.43 -23.55
N ARG A 213 11.44 4.86 -22.78
CA ARG A 213 10.75 6.14 -23.00
C ARG A 213 10.73 7.04 -21.78
N ALA A 214 10.84 6.45 -20.59
CA ALA A 214 10.87 7.15 -19.31
C ALA A 214 11.81 6.38 -18.37
N ARG A 215 12.06 6.94 -17.18
CA ARG A 215 12.80 6.26 -16.13
C ARG A 215 12.23 6.61 -14.76
N LEU A 216 12.37 5.70 -13.82
CA LEU A 216 12.20 5.99 -12.41
C LEU A 216 13.58 6.14 -11.78
N VAL A 217 13.77 7.19 -11.02
CA VAL A 217 15.01 7.46 -10.28
C VAL A 217 14.73 7.29 -8.80
N GLN A 218 15.44 6.40 -8.16
CA GLN A 218 15.33 6.17 -6.72
C GLN A 218 15.92 7.36 -5.96
N LEU A 219 15.14 7.91 -5.04
CA LEU A 219 15.56 8.99 -4.15
C LEU A 219 15.94 8.39 -2.79
N LEU A 220 17.17 8.63 -2.36
CA LEU A 220 17.72 8.13 -1.11
C LEU A 220 17.46 9.11 0.05
N GLU A 221 17.46 8.61 1.26
CA GLU A 221 17.47 9.45 2.47
C GLU A 221 18.66 10.42 2.41
N GLY A 222 18.42 11.69 2.72
CA GLY A 222 19.43 12.75 2.63
C GLY A 222 19.57 13.40 1.25
N GLY A 223 18.71 13.03 0.27
CA GLY A 223 18.62 13.69 -1.05
C GLY A 223 19.55 13.14 -2.13
N GLY A 224 20.28 12.05 -1.86
CA GLY A 224 21.07 11.35 -2.86
C GLY A 224 20.20 10.63 -3.90
N LEU A 225 20.77 10.30 -5.06
CA LEU A 225 20.14 9.47 -6.07
C LEU A 225 20.66 8.04 -5.95
N GLY A 226 19.74 7.08 -6.01
CA GLY A 226 20.03 5.65 -6.04
C GLY A 226 19.97 5.09 -7.45
N GLU A 227 19.29 3.96 -7.61
CA GLU A 227 19.15 3.28 -8.87
C GLU A 227 18.35 4.08 -9.90
N VAL A 228 18.74 3.96 -11.16
CA VAL A 228 18.01 4.46 -12.32
C VAL A 228 17.35 3.27 -13.02
N LEU A 229 16.05 3.26 -13.06
CA LEU A 229 15.21 2.15 -13.49
C LEU A 229 14.51 2.55 -14.80
N PRO A 230 15.04 2.17 -15.96
CA PRO A 230 14.46 2.56 -17.23
C PRO A 230 13.12 1.85 -17.47
N LEU A 231 12.16 2.57 -18.05
CA LEU A 231 10.83 2.09 -18.40
C LEU A 231 10.67 2.04 -19.93
N ARG A 232 10.17 0.91 -20.41
CA ARG A 232 9.82 0.72 -21.82
C ARG A 232 8.46 1.32 -22.13
N ALA A 233 8.18 1.55 -23.42
CA ALA A 233 6.83 1.81 -23.86
C ALA A 233 5.90 0.65 -23.46
N GLY A 234 4.68 0.98 -23.05
CA GLY A 234 3.70 0.01 -22.56
C GLY A 234 3.82 -0.26 -21.05
N ALA A 235 3.42 -1.45 -20.65
CA ALA A 235 3.31 -1.85 -19.25
C ALA A 235 4.66 -2.22 -18.64
N ASN A 236 4.97 -1.63 -17.48
CA ASN A 236 6.13 -1.96 -16.65
C ASN A 236 5.63 -2.30 -15.25
N THR A 237 5.79 -3.54 -14.83
CA THR A 237 5.39 -3.99 -13.50
C THR A 237 6.49 -3.68 -12.48
N ILE A 238 6.09 -3.16 -11.32
CA ILE A 238 6.96 -2.94 -10.17
C ILE A 238 6.58 -3.97 -9.10
N GLY A 239 7.57 -4.70 -8.58
CA GLY A 239 7.32 -5.69 -7.55
C GLY A 239 8.55 -6.03 -6.72
N ARG A 240 8.36 -6.90 -5.73
CA ARG A 240 9.48 -7.40 -4.93
C ARG A 240 10.25 -8.50 -5.65
N GLU A 241 9.54 -9.42 -6.29
CA GLU A 241 10.13 -10.66 -6.82
C GLU A 241 10.07 -10.73 -8.35
N SER A 242 9.15 -10.01 -8.96
CA SER A 242 8.87 -10.09 -10.39
C SER A 242 8.44 -8.76 -10.97
N GLY A 243 8.78 -8.53 -12.23
CA GLY A 243 8.46 -7.34 -13.00
C GLY A 243 9.70 -6.75 -13.67
N GLU A 244 9.48 -5.72 -14.46
CA GLU A 244 10.53 -4.95 -15.13
C GLU A 244 11.35 -4.15 -14.13
N VAL A 245 10.74 -3.81 -12.97
CA VAL A 245 11.39 -3.12 -11.85
C VAL A 245 11.19 -3.95 -10.59
N ALA A 246 12.28 -4.44 -10.00
CA ALA A 246 12.23 -5.32 -8.84
C ALA A 246 13.00 -4.76 -7.63
N PHE A 247 12.40 -4.87 -6.44
CA PHE A 247 13.01 -4.49 -5.17
C PHE A 247 13.06 -5.67 -4.20
N PRO A 248 13.91 -6.68 -4.43
CA PRO A 248 13.92 -7.93 -3.67
C PRO A 248 14.28 -7.75 -2.19
N GLY A 249 14.98 -6.67 -1.85
CA GLY A 249 15.32 -6.32 -0.46
C GLY A 249 14.21 -5.63 0.33
N ASP A 250 13.11 -5.22 -0.32
CA ASP A 250 12.05 -4.49 0.35
C ASP A 250 10.82 -5.37 0.64
N ARG A 251 10.72 -5.84 1.88
CA ARG A 251 9.59 -6.68 2.34
C ARG A 251 8.22 -5.97 2.32
N TYR A 252 8.21 -4.64 2.22
CA TYR A 252 6.98 -3.84 2.16
C TYR A 252 6.46 -3.66 0.74
N VAL A 253 7.25 -4.04 -0.26
CA VAL A 253 6.82 -4.13 -1.65
C VAL A 253 6.20 -5.51 -1.86
N SER A 254 4.97 -5.57 -2.38
CA SER A 254 4.30 -6.84 -2.74
C SER A 254 5.00 -7.52 -3.91
N GLY A 255 4.86 -8.84 -4.08
CA GLY A 255 5.47 -9.59 -5.19
C GLY A 255 5.20 -8.95 -6.55
N ARG A 256 3.94 -8.51 -6.78
CA ARG A 256 3.49 -7.59 -7.82
C ARG A 256 2.79 -6.44 -7.11
N HIS A 257 3.36 -5.23 -7.17
CA HIS A 257 2.90 -4.11 -6.35
C HIS A 257 2.12 -3.08 -7.15
N ALA A 258 2.74 -2.56 -8.20
CA ALA A 258 2.18 -1.53 -9.06
C ALA A 258 2.54 -1.79 -10.52
N ARG A 259 1.84 -1.10 -11.42
CA ARG A 259 2.14 -1.07 -12.84
C ARG A 259 2.25 0.37 -13.29
N VAL A 260 3.29 0.68 -14.07
CA VAL A 260 3.48 1.95 -14.75
C VAL A 260 3.33 1.71 -16.25
N ASP A 261 2.28 2.25 -16.83
CA ASP A 261 2.00 2.19 -18.28
C ASP A 261 2.57 3.47 -18.92
N VAL A 262 3.58 3.30 -19.76
CA VAL A 262 4.22 4.40 -20.50
C VAL A 262 3.62 4.48 -21.89
N GLY A 263 2.66 5.39 -22.06
CA GLY A 263 2.03 5.69 -23.35
C GLY A 263 2.75 6.80 -24.11
N GLU A 264 2.29 7.10 -25.32
CA GLU A 264 2.82 8.20 -26.15
C GLU A 264 2.51 9.58 -25.56
N ALA A 265 1.32 9.75 -24.99
CA ALA A 265 0.83 11.03 -24.47
C ALA A 265 0.90 11.13 -22.94
N ALA A 266 0.92 10.03 -22.24
CA ALA A 266 0.83 10.02 -20.77
C ALA A 266 1.51 8.80 -20.17
N VAL A 267 2.01 8.96 -18.94
CA VAL A 267 2.44 7.86 -18.07
C VAL A 267 1.36 7.66 -17.01
N THR A 268 0.92 6.43 -16.80
CA THR A 268 -0.14 6.12 -15.82
C THR A 268 0.37 5.10 -14.82
N VAL A 269 0.12 5.34 -13.53
CA VAL A 269 0.41 4.37 -12.46
C VAL A 269 -0.88 3.75 -11.94
N THR A 270 -0.82 2.44 -11.71
CA THR A 270 -1.93 1.64 -11.17
C THR A 270 -1.40 0.76 -10.02
N ASP A 271 -2.06 0.82 -8.87
CA ASP A 271 -1.80 -0.16 -7.78
C ASP A 271 -2.43 -1.51 -8.15
N LEU A 272 -1.70 -2.59 -8.00
CA LEU A 272 -2.14 -3.94 -8.37
C LEU A 272 -2.75 -4.71 -7.18
N GLY A 273 -3.36 -4.02 -6.23
CA GLY A 273 -3.90 -4.60 -5.01
C GLY A 273 -2.81 -4.89 -3.99
N SER A 274 -1.82 -4.01 -3.90
CA SER A 274 -0.71 -4.18 -2.99
C SER A 274 -1.14 -4.09 -1.52
N SER A 275 -0.41 -4.78 -0.64
CA SER A 275 -0.74 -4.82 0.80
C SER A 275 -0.59 -3.45 1.47
N ASN A 276 0.44 -2.69 1.09
CA ASN A 276 0.75 -1.41 1.73
C ASN A 276 0.28 -0.20 0.92
N GLY A 277 -0.12 -0.39 -0.34
CA GLY A 277 -0.57 0.66 -1.24
C GLY A 277 0.57 1.37 -1.97
N THR A 278 0.20 1.99 -3.08
CA THR A 278 1.02 2.89 -3.87
C THR A 278 0.56 4.32 -3.61
N PHE A 279 1.50 5.22 -3.38
CA PHE A 279 1.22 6.61 -3.04
C PHE A 279 1.89 7.55 -4.03
N VAL A 280 1.26 8.71 -4.28
CA VAL A 280 1.80 9.78 -5.12
C VAL A 280 1.96 11.04 -4.27
N ARG A 281 3.09 11.74 -4.41
CA ARG A 281 3.36 12.98 -3.71
C ARG A 281 2.35 14.07 -4.08
N VAL A 282 1.87 14.80 -3.07
CA VAL A 282 1.01 15.97 -3.24
C VAL A 282 1.85 17.14 -3.74
N GLN A 283 1.48 17.72 -4.89
CA GLN A 283 2.22 18.82 -5.54
C GLN A 283 1.65 20.23 -5.20
N GLY A 284 0.57 20.28 -4.42
CA GLY A 284 -0.12 21.50 -4.01
C GLY A 284 -1.43 21.15 -3.36
N PRO A 285 -2.33 22.13 -3.11
CA PRO A 285 -3.62 21.86 -2.48
C PRO A 285 -4.41 20.81 -3.27
N THR A 286 -4.52 19.61 -2.73
CA THR A 286 -5.15 18.44 -3.37
C THR A 286 -6.44 18.08 -2.64
N GLU A 287 -7.55 17.98 -3.38
CA GLU A 287 -8.85 17.57 -2.84
C GLU A 287 -8.82 16.11 -2.42
N VAL A 288 -9.36 15.82 -1.23
CA VAL A 288 -9.48 14.49 -0.66
C VAL A 288 -10.89 14.28 -0.13
N GLY A 289 -11.38 13.05 -0.24
CA GLY A 289 -12.72 12.68 0.17
C GLY A 289 -12.74 11.51 1.17
N PRO A 290 -13.95 11.10 1.59
CA PRO A 290 -14.12 9.97 2.49
C PRO A 290 -13.43 8.70 1.98
N GLY A 291 -12.66 8.07 2.84
CA GLY A 291 -11.89 6.87 2.55
C GLY A 291 -10.53 7.12 1.93
N ASP A 292 -10.19 8.35 1.52
CA ASP A 292 -8.84 8.67 1.07
C ASP A 292 -7.84 8.57 2.21
N GLN A 293 -6.62 8.17 1.87
CA GLN A 293 -5.55 7.96 2.83
C GLN A 293 -4.36 8.84 2.48
N VAL A 294 -3.96 9.64 3.45
CA VAL A 294 -2.84 10.59 3.36
C VAL A 294 -1.71 10.10 4.24
N LEU A 295 -0.50 10.03 3.68
CA LEU A 295 0.70 9.60 4.38
C LEU A 295 1.59 10.80 4.66
N LEU A 296 1.90 11.04 5.94
CA LEU A 296 2.80 12.06 6.46
C LEU A 296 3.95 11.38 7.18
N GLY A 297 5.16 11.43 6.64
CA GLY A 297 6.25 10.62 7.17
C GLY A 297 5.91 9.12 7.11
N MET A 298 5.78 8.48 8.27
CA MET A 298 5.34 7.09 8.40
C MET A 298 3.89 6.97 8.92
N GLN A 299 3.20 8.09 9.12
CA GLN A 299 1.86 8.14 9.69
C GLN A 299 0.80 8.16 8.57
N LEU A 300 -0.10 7.21 8.60
CA LEU A 300 -1.20 7.09 7.64
C LEU A 300 -2.48 7.64 8.26
N LEU A 301 -3.04 8.68 7.65
CA LEU A 301 -4.31 9.28 8.03
C LEU A 301 -5.39 8.90 7.03
N ARG A 302 -6.54 8.47 7.51
CA ARG A 302 -7.74 8.22 6.69
C ARG A 302 -8.75 9.33 6.91
N VAL A 303 -9.27 9.88 5.82
CA VAL A 303 -10.36 10.87 5.82
C VAL A 303 -11.70 10.15 6.01
N GLU A 304 -12.51 10.62 6.94
CA GLU A 304 -13.91 10.19 7.10
C GLU A 304 -14.81 11.43 7.22
N ALA A 305 -16.00 11.34 6.67
CA ALA A 305 -17.02 12.38 6.72
C ALA A 305 -18.29 11.83 7.37
#